data_601ec2ac2dedac56e7031c7c0c7a1ad2
#
_entry.id   601ec2ac2dedac56e7031c7c0c7a1ad2
#
_cell.length_a   1.000
_cell.length_b   1.000
_cell.length_c   1.000
_cell.angle_alpha   90.00
_cell.angle_beta   90.00
_cell.angle_gamma   90.00
#
_symmetry.space_group_name_H-M   'P 1'
#
loop_
_entity.id
_entity.type
_entity.pdbx_description
1 polymer ?
#
loop_
_entity_poly.entity_id
_entity_poly.type
_entity_poly.pdbx_seq_one_letter_code
_entity_poly.pdbx_strand_id
1 'polypeptide(L)'
;VVKMTPAHDPNDFEVAKRTGLPMLNIFTEDAHVNENGGKYKGLERFKARKEILKDLEEQGYLVGEKKHNNSVGHCYRCNTIIEPRVSEQWFVRMKPLAERALEVVRNGEITITPKRQEKIYYNWLENIRDWCISRQIWWGHRIPAYYAEDGTMFVAENLEDAKKESIAKYGKEVPLREETDVLDTWFSSALWPFSTMGWPETSKDFDKFFPTDALVTAADIIFFWVARMIMMSLYVHDKIPFNYVYFHGVIRDEQGRKMSKSLGNSPDPVDLMNKYGADAIRFSLLFNTSQGQDIHFSEKLLEMGSSFSNKVWNASKFVLSNLEDFDYSTSVMDLEFKLEDRWILSKLQSSSKKINEAMENYELDTAAKTAYEFFRGDFCDWYVEIAKTRVYGNEGIDKITAQWILRHVLDNGLRILHPFMPYITEEIWQKVKLGDETIMLVEFPEEDKSLVDTNSEKEFDYLREVITAIRNIRGEANVSPSRKIEVMFKTSDATEKAILESNAKILDKLANVEKYAVALDPETIKIPKLVGYRLALKTEIYIPLNDLVDKEKEIDKLKKDIEKTQKELDRVISKLSNEAFTSKAPKEVIEKENRIKEELETKIEKFNETIALYI
;
A
#
# COMPACT_ATOMS: atom_id res chain seq x y z
N VAL A 1 -36.17 35.56 -23.59
CA VAL A 1 -35.25 35.33 -24.71
C VAL A 1 -33.97 34.73 -24.14
N VAL A 2 -33.54 33.62 -24.70
CA VAL A 2 -32.30 32.95 -24.33
C VAL A 2 -31.33 33.08 -25.50
N LYS A 3 -30.11 33.52 -25.24
CA LYS A 3 -29.01 33.51 -26.19
C LYS A 3 -28.31 32.17 -26.13
N MET A 4 -28.10 31.54 -27.26
CA MET A 4 -27.34 30.28 -27.37
C MET A 4 -26.18 30.46 -28.33
N THR A 5 -25.05 29.85 -28.00
CA THR A 5 -23.80 29.87 -28.77
C THR A 5 -23.25 28.48 -29.00
N PRO A 6 -23.90 27.65 -29.84
CA PRO A 6 -23.55 26.25 -30.03
C PRO A 6 -22.10 26.00 -30.46
N ALA A 7 -21.51 26.94 -31.20
CA ALA A 7 -20.12 26.82 -31.64
C ALA A 7 -19.08 27.15 -30.57
N HIS A 8 -19.49 27.72 -29.41
CA HIS A 8 -18.57 28.24 -28.37
C HIS A 8 -18.92 27.84 -26.95
N ASP A 9 -19.94 27.00 -26.77
CA ASP A 9 -20.31 26.45 -25.46
C ASP A 9 -20.68 24.97 -25.60
N PRO A 10 -20.06 24.07 -24.81
CA PRO A 10 -20.32 22.63 -24.90
C PRO A 10 -21.78 22.24 -24.60
N ASN A 11 -22.49 22.95 -23.72
CA ASN A 11 -23.88 22.66 -23.38
C ASN A 11 -24.80 23.11 -24.51
N ASP A 12 -24.57 24.32 -25.06
CA ASP A 12 -25.30 24.84 -26.21
C ASP A 12 -25.09 23.96 -27.45
N PHE A 13 -23.86 23.40 -27.61
CA PHE A 13 -23.54 22.43 -28.67
C PHE A 13 -24.42 21.18 -28.60
N GLU A 14 -24.56 20.59 -27.42
CA GLU A 14 -25.41 19.41 -27.24
C GLU A 14 -26.91 19.72 -27.47
N VAL A 15 -27.36 20.92 -27.11
CA VAL A 15 -28.72 21.37 -27.43
C VAL A 15 -28.89 21.52 -28.92
N ALA A 16 -27.95 22.18 -29.59
CA ALA A 16 -28.01 22.37 -31.04
C ALA A 16 -28.04 21.05 -31.82
N LYS A 17 -27.22 20.05 -31.37
CA LYS A 17 -27.21 18.72 -31.96
C LYS A 17 -28.57 18.02 -31.86
N ARG A 18 -29.30 18.22 -30.76
CA ARG A 18 -30.65 17.63 -30.55
C ARG A 18 -31.76 18.38 -31.27
N THR A 19 -31.61 19.68 -31.42
CA THR A 19 -32.69 20.57 -31.94
C THR A 19 -32.47 21.07 -33.36
N GLY A 20 -31.29 20.79 -33.95
CA GLY A 20 -30.94 21.26 -35.29
C GLY A 20 -30.65 22.76 -35.41
N LEU A 21 -30.27 23.42 -34.31
CA LEU A 21 -29.85 24.82 -34.33
C LEU A 21 -28.53 25.01 -35.09
N PRO A 22 -28.39 26.10 -35.87
CA PRO A 22 -27.15 26.36 -36.60
C PRO A 22 -25.97 26.65 -35.66
N MET A 23 -24.79 26.13 -36.00
CA MET A 23 -23.52 26.34 -35.27
C MET A 23 -22.73 27.45 -35.95
N LEU A 24 -22.91 28.69 -35.48
CA LEU A 24 -22.23 29.86 -36.05
C LEU A 24 -20.90 30.08 -35.27
N ASN A 25 -19.77 29.74 -35.90
CA ASN A 25 -18.45 30.08 -35.35
C ASN A 25 -18.12 31.55 -35.64
N ILE A 26 -17.82 32.32 -34.58
CA ILE A 26 -17.50 33.75 -34.68
C ILE A 26 -16.01 34.06 -34.39
N PHE A 27 -15.18 33.06 -34.11
CA PHE A 27 -13.76 33.26 -33.82
C PHE A 27 -12.84 32.59 -34.82
N THR A 28 -11.70 33.22 -35.06
CA THR A 28 -10.52 32.64 -35.68
C THR A 28 -9.78 31.76 -34.67
N GLU A 29 -8.70 31.06 -35.10
CA GLU A 29 -7.92 30.17 -34.24
C GLU A 29 -7.16 30.89 -33.12
N ASP A 30 -6.81 32.16 -33.36
CA ASP A 30 -6.14 33.04 -32.40
C ASP A 30 -7.11 33.90 -31.57
N ALA A 31 -8.40 33.54 -31.56
CA ALA A 31 -9.47 34.16 -30.78
C ALA A 31 -9.76 35.65 -31.17
N HIS A 32 -9.53 36.00 -32.43
CA HIS A 32 -10.11 37.23 -33.02
C HIS A 32 -11.48 36.97 -33.62
N VAL A 33 -12.29 37.99 -33.70
CA VAL A 33 -13.61 37.91 -34.34
C VAL A 33 -13.46 37.73 -35.85
N ASN A 34 -14.10 36.70 -36.41
CA ASN A 34 -14.07 36.40 -37.85
C ASN A 34 -15.15 37.18 -38.64
N GLU A 35 -15.38 36.78 -39.92
CA GLU A 35 -16.35 37.41 -40.81
C GLU A 35 -17.76 37.41 -40.25
N ASN A 36 -18.16 36.37 -39.52
CA ASN A 36 -19.50 36.21 -38.96
C ASN A 36 -19.78 37.21 -37.81
N GLY A 37 -18.79 37.86 -37.26
CA GLY A 37 -18.93 38.91 -36.26
C GLY A 37 -19.19 40.30 -36.83
N GLY A 38 -19.40 40.43 -38.15
CA GLY A 38 -19.77 41.65 -38.81
C GLY A 38 -18.80 42.82 -38.59
N LYS A 39 -19.28 43.94 -38.07
CA LYS A 39 -18.46 45.15 -37.84
C LYS A 39 -17.32 44.95 -36.81
N TYR A 40 -17.37 43.91 -36.00
CA TYR A 40 -16.36 43.60 -34.98
C TYR A 40 -15.23 42.67 -35.52
N LYS A 41 -15.29 42.29 -36.82
CA LYS A 41 -14.26 41.48 -37.47
C LYS A 41 -12.85 42.01 -37.21
N GLY A 42 -11.93 41.12 -36.87
CA GLY A 42 -10.52 41.44 -36.64
C GLY A 42 -10.21 41.97 -35.24
N LEU A 43 -11.23 42.20 -34.39
CA LEU A 43 -10.99 42.57 -33.00
C LEU A 43 -10.66 41.34 -32.14
N GLU A 44 -9.67 41.51 -31.23
CA GLU A 44 -9.40 40.54 -30.18
C GLU A 44 -10.64 40.42 -29.26
N ARG A 45 -10.97 39.24 -28.80
CA ARG A 45 -12.22 38.91 -28.08
C ARG A 45 -12.57 39.84 -26.91
N PHE A 46 -11.60 40.28 -26.10
CA PHE A 46 -11.87 41.19 -24.98
C PHE A 46 -12.07 42.64 -25.44
N LYS A 47 -11.43 43.04 -26.53
CA LYS A 47 -11.69 44.33 -27.19
C LYS A 47 -13.07 44.33 -27.81
N ALA A 48 -13.41 43.27 -28.54
CA ALA A 48 -14.75 43.09 -29.12
C ALA A 48 -15.86 43.17 -28.07
N ARG A 49 -15.66 42.53 -26.90
CA ARG A 49 -16.62 42.61 -25.80
C ARG A 49 -16.87 44.06 -25.34
N LYS A 50 -15.83 44.87 -25.21
CA LYS A 50 -15.96 46.27 -24.80
C LYS A 50 -16.72 47.09 -25.84
N GLU A 51 -16.37 46.90 -27.11
CA GLU A 51 -17.06 47.61 -28.19
C GLU A 51 -18.55 47.21 -28.34
N ILE A 52 -18.85 45.92 -28.18
CA ILE A 52 -20.24 45.43 -28.18
C ILE A 52 -21.03 46.02 -27.03
N LEU A 53 -20.47 46.08 -25.82
CA LEU A 53 -21.17 46.67 -24.66
C LEU A 53 -21.43 48.17 -24.88
N LYS A 54 -20.46 48.90 -25.42
CA LYS A 54 -20.62 50.32 -25.75
C LYS A 54 -21.74 50.53 -26.80
N ASP A 55 -21.73 49.74 -27.86
CA ASP A 55 -22.76 49.81 -28.90
C ASP A 55 -24.17 49.47 -28.37
N LEU A 56 -24.29 48.51 -27.45
CA LEU A 56 -25.54 48.15 -26.81
C LEU A 56 -26.04 49.27 -25.86
N GLU A 57 -25.12 49.96 -25.18
CA GLU A 57 -25.43 51.13 -24.37
C GLU A 57 -25.93 52.30 -25.23
N GLU A 58 -25.22 52.62 -26.31
CA GLU A 58 -25.59 53.68 -27.26
C GLU A 58 -26.96 53.43 -27.92
N GLN A 59 -27.29 52.15 -28.17
CA GLN A 59 -28.58 51.74 -28.75
C GLN A 59 -29.71 51.59 -27.71
N GLY A 60 -29.41 51.79 -26.43
CA GLY A 60 -30.40 51.68 -25.34
C GLY A 60 -30.81 50.24 -24.99
N TYR A 61 -30.07 49.26 -25.42
CA TYR A 61 -30.34 47.85 -25.12
C TYR A 61 -29.62 47.34 -23.85
N LEU A 62 -28.59 48.02 -23.37
CA LEU A 62 -27.88 47.67 -22.14
C LEU A 62 -28.64 48.17 -20.91
N VAL A 63 -29.29 47.28 -20.18
CA VAL A 63 -30.11 47.62 -18.98
C VAL A 63 -29.22 47.74 -17.71
N GLY A 64 -28.08 47.07 -17.69
CA GLY A 64 -27.14 47.11 -16.59
C GLY A 64 -26.18 45.93 -16.56
N GLU A 65 -25.14 46.03 -15.75
CA GLU A 65 -24.14 44.99 -15.53
C GLU A 65 -24.19 44.50 -14.08
N LYS A 66 -24.03 43.20 -13.91
CA LYS A 66 -23.84 42.57 -12.57
C LYS A 66 -22.58 41.70 -12.59
N LYS A 67 -21.82 41.80 -11.51
CA LYS A 67 -20.71 40.84 -11.30
C LYS A 67 -21.26 39.44 -11.15
N HIS A 68 -20.70 38.52 -11.93
CA HIS A 68 -21.04 37.11 -11.91
C HIS A 68 -19.78 36.27 -11.82
N ASN A 69 -19.75 35.33 -10.85
CA ASN A 69 -18.65 34.37 -10.73
C ASN A 69 -18.97 33.13 -11.57
N ASN A 70 -18.12 32.82 -12.50
CA ASN A 70 -18.18 31.61 -13.28
C ASN A 70 -16.79 30.97 -13.43
N SER A 71 -16.76 29.67 -13.65
CA SER A 71 -15.52 28.95 -13.93
C SER A 71 -15.18 29.07 -15.41
N VAL A 72 -13.99 29.56 -15.71
CA VAL A 72 -13.48 29.73 -17.07
C VAL A 72 -12.27 28.80 -17.25
N GLY A 73 -12.23 28.08 -18.37
CA GLY A 73 -11.11 27.22 -18.72
C GLY A 73 -9.83 28.02 -18.99
N HIS A 74 -8.72 27.55 -18.43
CA HIS A 74 -7.40 28.12 -18.67
C HIS A 74 -6.43 27.08 -19.23
N CYS A 75 -5.52 27.50 -20.09
CA CYS A 75 -4.43 26.66 -20.54
C CYS A 75 -3.53 26.29 -19.37
N TYR A 76 -3.35 24.99 -19.11
CA TYR A 76 -2.52 24.51 -17.99
C TYR A 76 -1.02 24.88 -18.14
N ARG A 77 -0.59 25.28 -19.33
CA ARG A 77 0.80 25.65 -19.66
C ARG A 77 1.09 27.14 -19.40
N CYS A 78 0.26 28.01 -19.95
CA CYS A 78 0.48 29.47 -19.93
C CYS A 78 -0.60 30.26 -19.17
N ASN A 79 -1.59 29.58 -18.58
CA ASN A 79 -2.69 30.17 -17.84
C ASN A 79 -3.56 31.16 -18.65
N THR A 80 -3.46 31.16 -19.98
CA THR A 80 -4.33 31.96 -20.86
C THR A 80 -5.75 31.38 -20.85
N ILE A 81 -6.77 32.26 -20.81
CA ILE A 81 -8.18 31.87 -20.96
C ILE A 81 -8.38 31.24 -22.34
N ILE A 82 -8.99 30.06 -22.36
CA ILE A 82 -9.34 29.34 -23.61
C ILE A 82 -10.75 29.66 -24.03
N GLU A 83 -10.99 29.71 -25.36
CA GLU A 83 -12.32 29.86 -25.95
C GLU A 83 -12.70 28.55 -26.63
N PRO A 84 -13.81 27.89 -26.24
CA PRO A 84 -14.32 26.73 -26.94
C PRO A 84 -14.69 27.11 -28.38
N ARG A 85 -14.31 26.27 -29.34
CA ARG A 85 -14.60 26.46 -30.77
C ARG A 85 -14.86 25.10 -31.42
N VAL A 86 -15.86 25.00 -32.24
CA VAL A 86 -16.10 23.81 -33.06
C VAL A 86 -15.04 23.72 -34.17
N SER A 87 -14.53 22.53 -34.40
CA SER A 87 -13.62 22.19 -35.50
C SER A 87 -13.84 20.74 -35.94
N GLU A 88 -13.49 20.44 -37.19
CA GLU A 88 -13.47 19.06 -37.65
C GLU A 88 -12.34 18.30 -36.96
N GLN A 89 -12.66 17.13 -36.45
CA GLN A 89 -11.73 16.27 -35.68
C GLN A 89 -11.97 14.81 -36.01
N TRP A 90 -10.97 14.00 -35.81
CA TRP A 90 -11.09 12.55 -35.90
C TRP A 90 -11.67 11.97 -34.63
N PHE A 91 -12.69 11.11 -34.78
CA PHE A 91 -13.36 10.44 -33.66
C PHE A 91 -13.40 8.94 -33.82
N VAL A 92 -13.23 8.22 -32.73
CA VAL A 92 -13.57 6.80 -32.62
C VAL A 92 -14.98 6.68 -32.06
N ARG A 93 -15.83 5.89 -32.72
CA ARG A 93 -17.15 5.54 -32.21
C ARG A 93 -17.01 4.53 -31.08
N MET A 94 -17.16 5.00 -29.85
CA MET A 94 -16.80 4.25 -28.66
C MET A 94 -17.84 3.23 -28.21
N LYS A 95 -19.14 3.48 -28.43
CA LYS A 95 -20.21 2.66 -27.87
C LYS A 95 -20.08 1.16 -28.20
N PRO A 96 -19.87 0.73 -29.46
CA PRO A 96 -19.74 -0.69 -29.79
C PRO A 96 -18.52 -1.36 -29.13
N LEU A 97 -17.42 -0.60 -28.96
CA LEU A 97 -16.21 -1.09 -28.29
C LEU A 97 -16.42 -1.24 -26.78
N ALA A 98 -17.15 -0.29 -26.18
CA ALA A 98 -17.46 -0.29 -24.77
C ALA A 98 -18.40 -1.43 -24.35
N GLU A 99 -19.38 -1.78 -25.19
CA GLU A 99 -20.30 -2.89 -24.92
C GLU A 99 -19.56 -4.21 -24.76
N ARG A 100 -18.61 -4.52 -25.62
CA ARG A 100 -17.75 -5.71 -25.51
C ARG A 100 -16.82 -5.64 -24.31
N ALA A 101 -16.23 -4.47 -24.04
CA ALA A 101 -15.35 -4.26 -22.90
C ALA A 101 -16.07 -4.41 -21.54
N LEU A 102 -17.36 -4.04 -21.48
CA LEU A 102 -18.23 -4.28 -20.32
C LEU A 102 -18.50 -5.78 -20.13
N GLU A 103 -18.75 -6.50 -21.20
CA GLU A 103 -19.11 -7.91 -21.18
C GLU A 103 -18.00 -8.77 -20.57
N VAL A 104 -16.75 -8.63 -21.02
CA VAL A 104 -15.62 -9.45 -20.55
C VAL A 104 -15.31 -9.26 -19.05
N VAL A 105 -15.58 -8.09 -18.47
CA VAL A 105 -15.43 -7.86 -17.03
C VAL A 105 -16.64 -8.39 -16.26
N ARG A 106 -17.86 -8.22 -16.78
CA ARG A 106 -19.09 -8.75 -16.16
C ARG A 106 -19.12 -10.27 -16.12
N ASN A 107 -18.60 -10.92 -17.15
CA ASN A 107 -18.52 -12.38 -17.25
C ASN A 107 -17.34 -12.96 -16.44
N GLY A 108 -16.47 -12.11 -15.89
CA GLY A 108 -15.32 -12.55 -15.10
C GLY A 108 -14.13 -13.02 -15.93
N GLU A 109 -14.12 -12.78 -17.25
CA GLU A 109 -12.95 -13.04 -18.10
C GLU A 109 -11.77 -12.15 -17.75
N ILE A 110 -12.06 -10.90 -17.31
CA ILE A 110 -11.08 -9.98 -16.72
C ILE A 110 -11.52 -9.67 -15.29
N THR A 111 -10.63 -9.94 -14.33
CA THR A 111 -10.83 -9.59 -12.93
C THR A 111 -10.18 -8.25 -12.60
N ILE A 112 -10.90 -7.34 -11.92
CA ILE A 112 -10.40 -6.03 -11.49
C ILE A 112 -10.26 -6.00 -9.96
N THR A 113 -9.08 -5.67 -9.47
CA THR A 113 -8.77 -5.51 -8.05
C THR A 113 -8.21 -4.11 -7.77
N PRO A 114 -8.70 -3.42 -6.70
CA PRO A 114 -9.77 -3.80 -5.80
C PRO A 114 -11.16 -3.68 -6.45
N LYS A 115 -12.08 -4.51 -6.02
CA LYS A 115 -13.43 -4.65 -6.62
C LYS A 115 -14.23 -3.33 -6.72
N ARG A 116 -13.93 -2.34 -5.88
CA ARG A 116 -14.55 -1.00 -5.97
C ARG A 116 -14.29 -0.31 -7.32
N GLN A 117 -13.19 -0.63 -8.00
CA GLN A 117 -12.83 -0.05 -9.31
C GLN A 117 -13.71 -0.57 -10.44
N GLU A 118 -14.32 -1.76 -10.30
CA GLU A 118 -15.29 -2.26 -11.28
C GLU A 118 -16.48 -1.31 -11.45
N LYS A 119 -17.00 -0.74 -10.33
CA LYS A 119 -18.13 0.21 -10.39
C LYS A 119 -17.77 1.48 -11.16
N ILE A 120 -16.52 1.93 -10.99
CA ILE A 120 -16.00 3.12 -11.69
C ILE A 120 -15.85 2.81 -13.18
N TYR A 121 -15.30 1.64 -13.51
CA TYR A 121 -15.16 1.14 -14.87
C TYR A 121 -16.51 1.02 -15.59
N TYR A 122 -17.50 0.37 -14.95
CA TYR A 122 -18.84 0.21 -15.53
C TYR A 122 -19.52 1.55 -15.76
N ASN A 123 -19.56 2.42 -14.75
CA ASN A 123 -20.22 3.72 -14.88
C ASN A 123 -19.64 4.57 -16.01
N TRP A 124 -18.33 4.53 -16.22
CA TRP A 124 -17.70 5.28 -17.29
C TRP A 124 -18.03 4.71 -18.68
N LEU A 125 -17.96 3.38 -18.84
CA LEU A 125 -18.23 2.73 -20.12
C LEU A 125 -19.72 2.80 -20.52
N GLU A 126 -20.63 2.69 -19.56
CA GLU A 126 -22.08 2.82 -19.81
C GLU A 126 -22.47 4.22 -20.29
N ASN A 127 -21.72 5.24 -19.88
CA ASN A 127 -21.95 6.64 -20.25
C ASN A 127 -20.89 7.18 -21.22
N ILE A 128 -20.21 6.30 -21.95
CA ILE A 128 -19.08 6.69 -22.80
C ILE A 128 -19.53 7.56 -23.97
N ARG A 129 -18.73 8.56 -24.28
CA ARG A 129 -18.86 9.42 -25.46
C ARG A 129 -17.81 9.05 -26.49
N ASP A 130 -18.07 9.41 -27.76
CA ASP A 130 -17.09 9.24 -28.83
C ASP A 130 -15.78 9.94 -28.50
N TRP A 131 -14.69 9.29 -28.81
CA TRP A 131 -13.35 9.72 -28.44
C TRP A 131 -12.71 10.52 -29.58
N CYS A 132 -12.47 11.81 -29.34
CA CYS A 132 -11.65 12.62 -30.23
C CYS A 132 -10.18 12.17 -30.14
N ILE A 133 -9.63 11.69 -31.24
CA ILE A 133 -8.27 11.15 -31.31
C ILE A 133 -7.27 12.05 -32.00
N SER A 134 -7.68 13.15 -32.64
CA SER A 134 -6.78 14.10 -33.30
C SER A 134 -6.26 15.16 -32.32
N ARG A 135 -4.99 15.50 -32.47
CA ARG A 135 -4.29 16.54 -31.68
C ARG A 135 -3.52 17.46 -32.60
N GLN A 136 -3.62 18.77 -32.35
CA GLN A 136 -2.91 19.84 -33.06
C GLN A 136 -1.62 20.17 -32.32
N ILE A 137 -0.69 19.19 -32.27
CA ILE A 137 0.63 19.32 -31.63
C ILE A 137 1.73 18.84 -32.58
N TRP A 138 2.94 19.29 -32.36
CA TRP A 138 4.06 18.98 -33.26
C TRP A 138 4.64 17.58 -33.07
N TRP A 139 4.52 17.02 -31.88
CA TRP A 139 5.08 15.71 -31.53
C TRP A 139 3.99 14.67 -31.34
N GLY A 140 4.05 13.60 -32.10
CA GLY A 140 3.12 12.49 -32.04
C GLY A 140 3.12 11.64 -33.30
N HIS A 141 2.30 10.60 -33.34
CA HIS A 141 2.08 9.78 -34.51
C HIS A 141 1.10 10.47 -35.45
N ARG A 142 1.54 10.85 -36.64
CA ARG A 142 0.70 11.50 -37.64
C ARG A 142 -0.47 10.59 -38.04
N ILE A 143 -1.65 11.17 -38.22
CA ILE A 143 -2.80 10.43 -38.73
C ILE A 143 -2.56 10.10 -40.21
N PRO A 144 -2.61 8.83 -40.64
CA PRO A 144 -2.23 8.42 -41.99
C PRO A 144 -3.38 8.67 -42.97
N ALA A 145 -3.73 9.93 -43.17
CA ALA A 145 -4.84 10.37 -44.05
C ALA A 145 -4.35 11.42 -45.03
N TYR A 146 -4.90 11.35 -46.23
CA TYR A 146 -4.56 12.19 -47.37
C TYR A 146 -5.85 12.69 -48.05
N TYR A 147 -5.93 13.96 -48.41
CA TYR A 147 -7.13 14.60 -48.94
C TYR A 147 -6.88 15.12 -50.35
N ALA A 148 -7.79 14.76 -51.27
CA ALA A 148 -7.86 15.41 -52.57
C ALA A 148 -8.56 16.78 -52.46
N GLU A 149 -8.45 17.61 -53.50
CA GLU A 149 -9.04 18.96 -53.53
C GLU A 149 -10.58 18.99 -53.35
N ASP A 150 -11.28 17.96 -53.77
CA ASP A 150 -12.72 17.79 -53.60
C ASP A 150 -13.14 17.31 -52.20
N GLY A 151 -12.20 17.16 -51.27
CA GLY A 151 -12.41 16.67 -49.89
C GLY A 151 -12.44 15.14 -49.79
N THR A 152 -12.23 14.39 -50.85
CA THR A 152 -12.11 12.93 -50.77
C THR A 152 -10.88 12.53 -49.95
N MET A 153 -11.10 11.66 -48.96
CA MET A 153 -10.10 11.18 -48.05
C MET A 153 -9.62 9.79 -48.43
N PHE A 154 -8.31 9.58 -48.35
CA PHE A 154 -7.63 8.29 -48.50
C PHE A 154 -6.86 7.99 -47.20
N VAL A 155 -6.99 6.79 -46.68
CA VAL A 155 -6.25 6.36 -45.49
C VAL A 155 -5.24 5.27 -45.91
N ALA A 156 -3.96 5.59 -45.86
CA ALA A 156 -2.90 4.72 -46.33
C ALA A 156 -1.64 4.89 -45.47
N GLU A 157 -0.79 3.87 -45.42
CA GLU A 157 0.46 3.90 -44.64
C GLU A 157 1.41 5.03 -45.03
N ASN A 158 1.42 5.37 -46.30
CA ASN A 158 2.29 6.38 -46.87
C ASN A 158 1.65 7.08 -48.09
N LEU A 159 2.26 8.16 -48.52
CA LEU A 159 1.77 8.98 -49.63
C LEU A 159 1.70 8.19 -50.96
N GLU A 160 2.63 7.26 -51.21
CA GLU A 160 2.67 6.50 -52.45
C GLU A 160 1.48 5.55 -52.56
N ASP A 161 1.07 4.93 -51.47
CA ASP A 161 -0.10 4.07 -51.44
C ASP A 161 -1.41 4.89 -51.54
N ALA A 162 -1.45 6.05 -50.87
CA ALA A 162 -2.58 7.00 -51.05
C ALA A 162 -2.71 7.47 -52.51
N LYS A 163 -1.60 7.73 -53.20
CA LYS A 163 -1.63 8.06 -54.65
C LYS A 163 -2.15 6.91 -55.48
N LYS A 164 -1.76 5.66 -55.22
CA LYS A 164 -2.32 4.50 -55.91
C LYS A 164 -3.83 4.39 -55.78
N GLU A 165 -4.33 4.59 -54.54
CA GLU A 165 -5.77 4.59 -54.28
C GLU A 165 -6.48 5.76 -55.00
N SER A 166 -5.86 6.94 -55.02
CA SER A 166 -6.42 8.09 -55.72
C SER A 166 -6.51 7.87 -57.25
N ILE A 167 -5.45 7.29 -57.83
CA ILE A 167 -5.43 6.92 -59.26
C ILE A 167 -6.53 5.88 -59.56
N ALA A 168 -6.70 4.88 -58.71
CA ALA A 168 -7.74 3.89 -58.86
C ALA A 168 -9.15 4.53 -58.86
N LYS A 169 -9.37 5.58 -58.01
CA LYS A 169 -10.65 6.31 -57.94
C LYS A 169 -10.87 7.29 -59.07
N TYR A 170 -9.87 8.07 -59.42
CA TYR A 170 -10.02 9.18 -60.40
C TYR A 170 -9.55 8.85 -61.82
N GLY A 171 -8.91 7.71 -62.03
CA GLY A 171 -8.29 7.33 -63.31
C GLY A 171 -7.05 8.15 -63.70
N LYS A 172 -6.57 9.03 -62.79
CA LYS A 172 -5.37 9.88 -62.96
C LYS A 172 -4.82 10.27 -61.61
N GLU A 173 -3.54 10.64 -61.56
CA GLU A 173 -2.94 11.21 -60.35
C GLU A 173 -3.54 12.58 -60.05
N VAL A 174 -3.94 12.82 -58.79
CA VAL A 174 -4.44 14.10 -58.30
C VAL A 174 -3.55 14.56 -57.13
N PRO A 175 -3.41 15.88 -56.93
CA PRO A 175 -2.69 16.38 -55.75
C PRO A 175 -3.37 15.92 -54.45
N LEU A 176 -2.58 15.42 -53.52
CA LEU A 176 -3.02 15.00 -52.20
C LEU A 176 -2.38 15.86 -51.12
N ARG A 177 -3.20 16.41 -50.21
CA ARG A 177 -2.78 17.11 -49.02
C ARG A 177 -2.73 16.11 -47.84
N GLU A 178 -1.66 16.03 -47.19
CA GLU A 178 -1.48 15.17 -46.02
C GLU A 178 -2.16 15.77 -44.78
N GLU A 179 -2.71 14.89 -43.93
CA GLU A 179 -3.23 15.31 -42.63
C GLU A 179 -2.08 15.83 -41.75
N THR A 180 -2.32 16.95 -41.05
CA THR A 180 -1.33 17.58 -40.18
C THR A 180 -1.48 17.21 -38.72
N ASP A 181 -2.65 16.71 -38.33
CA ASP A 181 -2.92 16.30 -36.97
C ASP A 181 -2.22 14.98 -36.63
N VAL A 182 -1.93 14.82 -35.36
CA VAL A 182 -1.37 13.60 -34.81
C VAL A 182 -2.38 12.88 -33.93
N LEU A 183 -2.18 11.58 -33.73
CA LEU A 183 -3.00 10.77 -32.85
C LEU A 183 -2.82 11.15 -31.36
N ASP A 184 -3.89 11.06 -30.60
CA ASP A 184 -3.84 11.09 -29.13
C ASP A 184 -2.85 10.04 -28.63
N THR A 185 -1.98 10.41 -27.69
CA THR A 185 -1.02 9.51 -27.05
C THR A 185 -1.67 8.21 -26.56
N TRP A 186 -2.88 8.32 -26.03
CA TRP A 186 -3.61 7.15 -25.53
C TRP A 186 -4.11 6.20 -26.63
N PHE A 187 -4.14 6.63 -27.88
CA PHE A 187 -4.48 5.76 -29.02
C PHE A 187 -3.37 4.72 -29.25
N SER A 188 -2.13 5.17 -29.39
CA SER A 188 -0.97 4.26 -29.50
C SER A 188 -0.72 3.49 -28.21
N SER A 189 -0.90 4.12 -27.04
CA SER A 189 -0.77 3.44 -25.74
C SER A 189 -1.76 2.30 -25.55
N ALA A 190 -2.95 2.39 -26.16
CA ALA A 190 -3.95 1.32 -26.11
C ALA A 190 -3.55 0.06 -26.89
N LEU A 191 -2.58 0.15 -27.79
CA LEU A 191 -2.05 -0.98 -28.55
C LEU A 191 -0.93 -1.74 -27.81
N TRP A 192 -0.46 -1.20 -26.68
CA TRP A 192 0.69 -1.70 -25.94
C TRP A 192 0.68 -3.22 -25.66
N PRO A 193 -0.45 -3.85 -25.26
CA PRO A 193 -0.46 -5.27 -24.91
C PRO A 193 -0.01 -6.22 -26.03
N PHE A 194 -0.11 -5.78 -27.28
CA PHE A 194 0.23 -6.60 -28.44
C PHE A 194 1.27 -5.94 -29.36
N SER A 195 1.34 -4.60 -29.46
CA SER A 195 2.32 -3.93 -30.30
C SER A 195 3.76 -4.12 -29.82
N THR A 196 3.99 -4.22 -28.50
CA THR A 196 5.32 -4.49 -27.93
C THR A 196 5.81 -5.92 -28.14
N MET A 197 4.91 -6.81 -28.54
CA MET A 197 5.22 -8.21 -28.85
C MET A 197 5.34 -8.48 -30.35
N GLY A 198 5.49 -7.41 -31.16
CA GLY A 198 5.78 -7.51 -32.59
C GLY A 198 4.59 -7.35 -33.53
N TRP A 199 3.35 -7.21 -33.03
CA TRP A 199 2.20 -6.92 -33.89
C TRP A 199 2.45 -5.64 -34.73
N PRO A 200 2.06 -5.59 -36.02
CA PRO A 200 1.15 -6.52 -36.74
C PRO A 200 1.78 -7.80 -37.27
N GLU A 201 3.09 -7.98 -37.12
CA GLU A 201 3.75 -9.22 -37.52
C GLU A 201 3.57 -10.32 -36.46
N THR A 202 3.67 -11.56 -36.86
CA THR A 202 3.64 -12.69 -35.92
C THR A 202 5.01 -12.87 -35.26
N SER A 203 5.03 -13.07 -33.94
CA SER A 203 6.27 -13.37 -33.21
C SER A 203 6.06 -14.48 -32.18
N LYS A 204 7.15 -15.14 -31.79
CA LYS A 204 7.12 -16.17 -30.73
C LYS A 204 6.69 -15.56 -29.38
N ASP A 205 7.03 -14.32 -29.13
CA ASP A 205 6.66 -13.63 -27.89
C ASP A 205 5.16 -13.34 -27.86
N PHE A 206 4.58 -12.91 -28.97
CA PHE A 206 3.14 -12.74 -29.07
C PHE A 206 2.38 -14.05 -28.85
N ASP A 207 2.81 -15.14 -29.50
CA ASP A 207 2.17 -16.45 -29.36
C ASP A 207 2.23 -17.00 -27.93
N LYS A 208 3.32 -16.67 -27.19
CA LYS A 208 3.54 -17.17 -25.84
C LYS A 208 2.92 -16.30 -24.75
N PHE A 209 2.98 -14.97 -24.88
CA PHE A 209 2.69 -14.04 -23.80
C PHE A 209 1.41 -13.22 -23.99
N PHE A 210 0.72 -13.34 -25.12
CA PHE A 210 -0.55 -12.68 -25.35
C PHE A 210 -1.72 -13.69 -25.38
N PRO A 211 -2.79 -13.50 -24.55
CA PRO A 211 -2.96 -12.48 -23.50
C PRO A 211 -1.93 -12.58 -22.38
N THR A 212 -1.63 -11.45 -21.71
CA THR A 212 -0.80 -11.44 -20.50
C THR A 212 -1.62 -11.87 -19.27
N ASP A 213 -0.94 -12.28 -18.19
CA ASP A 213 -1.63 -12.70 -16.97
C ASP A 213 -2.18 -11.51 -16.18
N ALA A 214 -1.34 -10.52 -15.89
CA ALA A 214 -1.71 -9.40 -15.04
C ALA A 214 -1.20 -8.05 -15.56
N LEU A 215 -2.06 -7.04 -15.45
CA LEU A 215 -1.71 -5.62 -15.60
C LEU A 215 -1.71 -4.93 -14.25
N VAL A 216 -0.60 -4.31 -13.87
CA VAL A 216 -0.47 -3.51 -12.64
C VAL A 216 -0.34 -2.05 -13.00
N THR A 217 -1.25 -1.19 -12.50
CA THR A 217 -1.23 0.25 -12.78
C THR A 217 -1.98 1.04 -11.71
N ALA A 218 -1.89 2.38 -11.76
CA ALA A 218 -2.66 3.27 -10.89
C ALA A 218 -4.10 3.45 -11.38
N ALA A 219 -5.04 3.62 -10.45
CA ALA A 219 -6.47 3.77 -10.77
C ALA A 219 -6.81 5.06 -11.53
N ASP A 220 -5.96 6.08 -11.49
CA ASP A 220 -6.18 7.36 -12.17
C ASP A 220 -6.12 7.26 -13.71
N ILE A 221 -5.59 6.15 -14.26
CA ILE A 221 -5.56 5.91 -15.71
C ILE A 221 -6.44 4.74 -16.16
N ILE A 222 -7.42 4.34 -15.35
CA ILE A 222 -8.38 3.29 -15.71
C ILE A 222 -9.09 3.59 -17.03
N PHE A 223 -9.50 4.84 -17.25
CA PHE A 223 -10.21 5.27 -18.45
C PHE A 223 -9.28 5.52 -19.63
N PHE A 224 -8.13 6.09 -19.35
CA PHE A 224 -7.20 6.52 -20.39
C PHE A 224 -6.45 5.34 -21.00
N TRP A 225 -6.12 4.34 -20.19
CA TRP A 225 -5.28 3.25 -20.62
C TRP A 225 -5.95 1.88 -20.52
N VAL A 226 -6.40 1.46 -19.33
CA VAL A 226 -6.90 0.10 -19.11
C VAL A 226 -8.11 -0.21 -19.99
N ALA A 227 -9.15 0.60 -19.91
CA ALA A 227 -10.36 0.40 -20.70
C ALA A 227 -10.08 0.44 -22.22
N ARG A 228 -9.18 1.33 -22.65
CA ARG A 228 -8.79 1.44 -24.06
C ARG A 228 -7.98 0.25 -24.55
N MET A 229 -7.06 -0.28 -23.75
CA MET A 229 -6.36 -1.53 -24.08
C MET A 229 -7.34 -2.68 -24.27
N ILE A 230 -8.32 -2.83 -23.37
CA ILE A 230 -9.36 -3.87 -23.47
C ILE A 230 -10.16 -3.69 -24.77
N MET A 231 -10.64 -2.47 -25.05
CA MET A 231 -11.40 -2.19 -26.26
C MET A 231 -10.61 -2.46 -27.55
N MET A 232 -9.37 -1.99 -27.61
CA MET A 232 -8.53 -2.17 -28.82
C MET A 232 -8.13 -3.61 -29.03
N SER A 233 -7.80 -4.36 -27.99
CA SER A 233 -7.47 -5.77 -28.07
C SER A 233 -8.67 -6.60 -28.57
N LEU A 234 -9.85 -6.39 -28.01
CA LEU A 234 -11.07 -7.05 -28.44
C LEU A 234 -11.45 -6.69 -29.88
N TYR A 235 -11.18 -5.46 -30.31
CA TYR A 235 -11.45 -5.03 -31.69
C TYR A 235 -10.49 -5.66 -32.71
N VAL A 236 -9.18 -5.68 -32.39
CA VAL A 236 -8.14 -6.11 -33.33
C VAL A 236 -7.97 -7.63 -33.34
N HIS A 237 -8.00 -8.28 -32.17
CA HIS A 237 -7.65 -9.69 -31.98
C HIS A 237 -8.83 -10.58 -31.59
N ASP A 238 -9.96 -10.00 -31.23
CA ASP A 238 -11.11 -10.71 -30.63
C ASP A 238 -10.73 -11.48 -29.34
N LYS A 239 -9.71 -10.96 -28.61
CA LYS A 239 -9.15 -11.55 -27.39
C LYS A 239 -8.99 -10.46 -26.33
N ILE A 240 -9.15 -10.86 -25.05
CA ILE A 240 -8.79 -9.99 -23.92
C ILE A 240 -7.28 -9.74 -23.90
N PRO A 241 -6.79 -8.58 -23.45
CA PRO A 241 -5.35 -8.29 -23.43
C PRO A 241 -4.64 -8.88 -22.21
N PHE A 242 -5.34 -9.09 -21.10
CA PHE A 242 -4.87 -9.62 -19.83
C PHE A 242 -6.04 -10.20 -19.03
N ASN A 243 -5.75 -11.17 -18.16
CA ASN A 243 -6.76 -11.82 -17.32
C ASN A 243 -7.07 -11.04 -16.04
N TYR A 244 -6.09 -10.27 -15.54
CA TYR A 244 -6.17 -9.62 -14.23
C TYR A 244 -5.68 -8.17 -14.29
N VAL A 245 -6.39 -7.25 -13.62
CA VAL A 245 -5.98 -5.85 -13.47
C VAL A 245 -5.88 -5.51 -12.00
N TYR A 246 -4.66 -5.19 -11.57
CA TYR A 246 -4.39 -4.74 -10.20
C TYR A 246 -4.16 -3.23 -10.17
N PHE A 247 -5.03 -2.51 -9.48
CA PHE A 247 -4.87 -1.08 -9.25
C PHE A 247 -4.18 -0.81 -7.92
N HIS A 248 -2.94 -0.35 -7.98
CA HIS A 248 -2.20 0.10 -6.81
C HIS A 248 -2.59 1.54 -6.41
N GLY A 249 -2.35 1.90 -5.15
CA GLY A 249 -2.46 3.28 -4.66
C GLY A 249 -1.33 4.17 -5.17
N VAL A 250 -1.48 5.49 -5.03
CA VAL A 250 -0.43 6.47 -5.33
C VAL A 250 0.30 6.90 -4.06
N ILE A 251 1.57 7.26 -4.22
CA ILE A 251 2.36 7.81 -3.12
C ILE A 251 2.06 9.30 -2.99
N ARG A 252 1.70 9.73 -1.75
CA ARG A 252 1.41 11.10 -1.39
C ARG A 252 2.42 11.61 -0.38
N ASP A 253 2.66 12.91 -0.35
CA ASP A 253 3.47 13.53 0.70
C ASP A 253 2.73 13.55 2.06
N GLU A 254 3.39 14.03 3.11
CA GLU A 254 2.82 14.11 4.46
C GLU A 254 1.56 15.00 4.54
N GLN A 255 1.38 15.93 3.58
CA GLN A 255 0.20 16.78 3.46
C GLN A 255 -0.91 16.15 2.60
N GLY A 256 -0.73 14.92 2.13
CA GLY A 256 -1.70 14.20 1.30
C GLY A 256 -1.73 14.60 -0.17
N ARG A 257 -0.77 15.41 -0.65
CA ARG A 257 -0.67 15.80 -2.05
C ARG A 257 0.05 14.73 -2.87
N LYS A 258 -0.43 14.47 -4.08
CA LYS A 258 0.25 13.54 -5.01
C LYS A 258 1.69 14.03 -5.26
N MET A 259 2.66 13.14 -5.11
CA MET A 259 4.05 13.45 -5.41
C MET A 259 4.25 13.72 -6.90
N SER A 260 4.93 14.79 -7.24
CA SER A 260 5.28 15.13 -8.61
C SER A 260 6.58 15.93 -8.69
N LYS A 261 7.30 15.79 -9.81
CA LYS A 261 8.53 16.56 -10.06
C LYS A 261 8.25 18.07 -10.09
N SER A 262 7.10 18.49 -10.59
CA SER A 262 6.71 19.90 -10.69
C SER A 262 6.45 20.57 -9.33
N LEU A 263 6.03 19.81 -8.33
CA LEU A 263 5.84 20.30 -6.97
C LEU A 263 7.09 20.21 -6.09
N GLY A 264 8.14 19.52 -6.57
CA GLY A 264 9.37 19.34 -5.81
C GLY A 264 9.19 18.53 -4.49
N ASN A 265 8.08 17.80 -4.36
CA ASN A 265 7.73 17.03 -3.17
C ASN A 265 8.02 15.53 -3.30
N SER A 266 8.76 15.13 -4.33
CA SER A 266 9.16 13.75 -4.56
C SER A 266 10.66 13.59 -4.29
N PRO A 267 11.09 12.90 -3.23
CA PRO A 267 12.50 12.62 -3.00
C PRO A 267 13.04 11.74 -4.13
N ASP A 268 14.35 11.85 -4.40
CA ASP A 268 15.00 10.99 -5.38
C ASP A 268 15.06 9.55 -4.85
N PRO A 269 14.51 8.54 -5.57
CA PRO A 269 14.58 7.15 -5.15
C PRO A 269 16.02 6.63 -5.00
N VAL A 270 16.99 7.14 -5.80
CA VAL A 270 18.40 6.74 -5.74
C VAL A 270 19.03 7.19 -4.42
N ASP A 271 18.74 8.43 -3.99
CA ASP A 271 19.22 8.96 -2.70
C ASP A 271 18.63 8.14 -1.54
N LEU A 272 17.37 7.78 -1.62
CA LEU A 272 16.73 6.91 -0.60
C LEU A 272 17.34 5.51 -0.60
N MET A 273 17.64 4.91 -1.77
CA MET A 273 18.31 3.63 -1.87
C MET A 273 19.73 3.67 -1.27
N ASN A 274 20.47 4.73 -1.50
CA ASN A 274 21.80 4.91 -0.92
C ASN A 274 21.76 5.04 0.62
N LYS A 275 20.69 5.66 1.16
CA LYS A 275 20.55 5.89 2.60
C LYS A 275 19.99 4.68 3.35
N TYR A 276 18.97 4.02 2.82
CA TYR A 276 18.20 2.98 3.52
C TYR A 276 18.39 1.57 2.95
N GLY A 277 18.85 1.45 1.71
CA GLY A 277 18.91 0.21 0.95
C GLY A 277 17.67 -0.03 0.09
N ALA A 278 17.84 -0.66 -1.07
CA ALA A 278 16.75 -0.96 -2.00
C ALA A 278 15.69 -1.89 -1.38
N ASP A 279 16.11 -2.92 -0.66
CA ASP A 279 15.20 -3.86 0.02
C ASP A 279 14.36 -3.17 1.09
N ALA A 280 14.93 -2.21 1.82
CA ALA A 280 14.20 -1.46 2.83
C ALA A 280 13.05 -0.65 2.19
N ILE A 281 13.29 -0.02 1.04
CA ILE A 281 12.26 0.74 0.32
C ILE A 281 11.17 -0.19 -0.20
N ARG A 282 11.55 -1.27 -0.91
CA ARG A 282 10.61 -2.24 -1.47
C ARG A 282 9.70 -2.84 -0.39
N PHE A 283 10.32 -3.33 0.68
CA PHE A 283 9.60 -3.93 1.80
C PHE A 283 8.67 -2.93 2.49
N SER A 284 9.16 -1.72 2.81
CA SER A 284 8.37 -0.70 3.51
C SER A 284 7.17 -0.23 2.69
N LEU A 285 7.31 -0.10 1.39
CA LEU A 285 6.19 0.27 0.52
C LEU A 285 5.11 -0.83 0.52
N LEU A 286 5.49 -2.08 0.30
CA LEU A 286 4.54 -3.20 0.29
C LEU A 286 3.89 -3.43 1.66
N PHE A 287 4.68 -3.37 2.74
CA PHE A 287 4.20 -3.58 4.10
C PHE A 287 3.13 -2.56 4.54
N ASN A 288 3.23 -1.31 4.06
CA ASN A 288 2.35 -0.22 4.47
C ASN A 288 1.23 0.08 3.46
N THR A 289 1.13 -0.68 2.36
CA THR A 289 0.16 -0.41 1.29
C THR A 289 -0.94 -1.45 1.30
N SER A 290 -2.07 -1.15 1.91
CA SER A 290 -3.27 -1.97 1.71
C SER A 290 -3.77 -1.84 0.27
N GLN A 291 -4.38 -2.91 -0.24
CA GLN A 291 -4.82 -3.05 -1.63
C GLN A 291 -5.57 -1.82 -2.17
N GLY A 292 -4.95 -1.13 -3.13
CA GLY A 292 -5.51 0.04 -3.80
C GLY A 292 -5.67 1.30 -2.93
N GLN A 293 -5.02 1.37 -1.76
CA GLN A 293 -4.99 2.58 -0.91
C GLN A 293 -3.75 3.41 -1.22
N ASP A 294 -3.90 4.74 -1.11
CA ASP A 294 -2.77 5.65 -1.22
C ASP A 294 -1.88 5.57 0.02
N ILE A 295 -0.58 5.78 -0.17
CA ILE A 295 0.41 5.79 0.91
C ILE A 295 0.80 7.23 1.21
N HIS A 296 0.74 7.62 2.48
CA HIS A 296 1.38 8.85 2.96
C HIS A 296 2.84 8.54 3.27
N PHE A 297 3.74 9.00 2.40
CA PHE A 297 5.16 8.72 2.51
C PHE A 297 5.81 9.59 3.59
N SER A 298 6.59 8.94 4.44
CA SER A 298 7.57 9.60 5.31
C SER A 298 8.84 8.74 5.37
N GLU A 299 9.99 9.35 5.62
CA GLU A 299 11.24 8.59 5.74
C GLU A 299 11.21 7.60 6.92
N LYS A 300 10.39 7.83 7.95
CA LYS A 300 10.21 6.90 9.07
C LYS A 300 9.68 5.52 8.64
N LEU A 301 8.92 5.46 7.55
CA LEU A 301 8.49 4.17 7.00
C LEU A 301 9.68 3.33 6.53
N LEU A 302 10.72 3.98 6.00
CA LEU A 302 11.92 3.30 5.49
C LEU A 302 12.85 2.83 6.62
N GLU A 303 12.85 3.50 7.76
CA GLU A 303 13.62 3.10 8.95
C GLU A 303 13.21 1.71 9.45
N MET A 304 11.93 1.38 9.38
CA MET A 304 11.41 0.05 9.74
C MET A 304 11.98 -1.02 8.81
N GLY A 305 11.92 -0.81 7.49
CA GLY A 305 12.48 -1.76 6.51
C GLY A 305 13.99 -1.92 6.63
N SER A 306 14.73 -0.83 6.87
CA SER A 306 16.19 -0.86 7.12
C SER A 306 16.53 -1.61 8.40
N SER A 307 15.79 -1.37 9.49
CA SER A 307 15.95 -2.10 10.75
C SER A 307 15.66 -3.60 10.58
N PHE A 308 14.65 -3.94 9.79
CA PHE A 308 14.32 -5.32 9.48
C PHE A 308 15.42 -6.00 8.64
N SER A 309 15.94 -5.34 7.62
CA SER A 309 17.08 -5.83 6.83
C SER A 309 18.28 -6.16 7.72
N ASN A 310 18.62 -5.26 8.65
CA ASN A 310 19.68 -5.50 9.63
C ASN A 310 19.39 -6.71 10.54
N LYS A 311 18.12 -6.90 10.94
CA LYS A 311 17.72 -8.06 11.75
C LYS A 311 17.89 -9.37 10.96
N VAL A 312 17.44 -9.39 9.70
CA VAL A 312 17.61 -10.54 8.79
C VAL A 312 19.09 -10.89 8.65
N TRP A 313 19.93 -9.90 8.35
CA TRP A 313 21.37 -10.09 8.21
C TRP A 313 22.03 -10.67 9.48
N ASN A 314 21.76 -10.08 10.64
CA ASN A 314 22.36 -10.50 11.89
C ASN A 314 21.90 -11.90 12.33
N ALA A 315 20.62 -12.22 12.15
CA ALA A 315 20.09 -13.55 12.43
C ALA A 315 20.73 -14.60 11.51
N SER A 316 20.83 -14.31 10.21
CA SER A 316 21.48 -15.19 9.23
C SER A 316 22.95 -15.40 9.54
N LYS A 317 23.68 -14.34 9.90
CA LYS A 317 25.08 -14.44 10.34
C LYS A 317 25.23 -15.35 11.55
N PHE A 318 24.34 -15.23 12.55
CA PHE A 318 24.32 -16.13 13.70
C PHE A 318 24.11 -17.59 13.29
N VAL A 319 23.10 -17.85 12.43
CA VAL A 319 22.82 -19.21 11.94
C VAL A 319 24.04 -19.77 11.21
N LEU A 320 24.60 -19.04 10.25
CA LEU A 320 25.74 -19.48 9.45
C LEU A 320 26.96 -19.81 10.32
N SER A 321 27.29 -18.98 11.32
CA SER A 321 28.41 -19.24 12.22
C SER A 321 28.21 -20.47 13.13
N ASN A 322 26.98 -20.94 13.28
CA ASN A 322 26.66 -22.14 14.05
C ASN A 322 26.40 -23.39 13.19
N LEU A 323 26.59 -23.28 11.86
CA LEU A 323 26.51 -24.40 10.91
C LEU A 323 27.86 -24.85 10.37
N GLU A 324 28.96 -24.29 10.83
CA GLU A 324 30.33 -24.62 10.35
C GLU A 324 30.68 -26.10 10.57
N ASP A 325 30.20 -26.70 11.67
CA ASP A 325 30.41 -28.11 12.04
C ASP A 325 29.16 -28.98 11.74
N PHE A 326 28.16 -28.48 11.06
CA PHE A 326 26.93 -29.21 10.77
C PHE A 326 27.11 -30.19 9.61
N ASP A 327 26.72 -31.46 9.82
CA ASP A 327 26.69 -32.46 8.77
C ASP A 327 25.38 -32.34 7.93
N TYR A 328 25.52 -31.85 6.71
CA TYR A 328 24.41 -31.66 5.77
C TYR A 328 23.77 -32.98 5.28
N SER A 329 24.39 -34.14 5.56
CA SER A 329 23.82 -35.46 5.28
C SER A 329 22.87 -35.97 6.36
N THR A 330 22.69 -35.25 7.46
CA THR A 330 21.82 -35.63 8.58
C THR A 330 20.37 -35.81 8.12
N SER A 331 19.85 -37.02 8.37
CA SER A 331 18.46 -37.34 8.06
C SER A 331 17.51 -36.76 9.10
N VAL A 332 16.35 -36.24 8.65
CA VAL A 332 15.27 -35.78 9.54
C VAL A 332 14.79 -36.90 10.47
N MET A 333 14.86 -38.15 10.02
CA MET A 333 14.47 -39.33 10.82
C MET A 333 15.36 -39.59 12.04
N ASP A 334 16.55 -39.03 12.06
CA ASP A 334 17.52 -39.18 13.17
C ASP A 334 17.39 -38.07 14.20
N LEU A 335 16.48 -37.10 14.00
CA LEU A 335 16.32 -35.92 14.85
C LEU A 335 15.26 -36.12 15.94
N GLU A 336 15.49 -35.48 17.10
CA GLU A 336 14.56 -35.45 18.22
C GLU A 336 13.99 -34.05 18.41
N PHE A 337 12.75 -33.82 17.92
CA PHE A 337 12.07 -32.53 18.00
C PHE A 337 11.44 -32.29 19.37
N LYS A 338 11.86 -31.21 20.03
CA LYS A 338 11.25 -30.68 21.25
C LYS A 338 10.02 -29.83 20.93
N LEU A 339 9.35 -29.33 21.94
CA LEU A 339 8.17 -28.46 21.79
C LEU A 339 8.46 -27.24 20.92
N GLU A 340 9.55 -26.52 21.21
CA GLU A 340 9.97 -25.35 20.46
C GLU A 340 10.31 -25.65 18.99
N ASP A 341 10.82 -26.84 18.70
CA ASP A 341 11.17 -27.28 17.34
C ASP A 341 9.90 -27.54 16.53
N ARG A 342 8.96 -28.31 17.09
CA ARG A 342 7.66 -28.57 16.45
C ARG A 342 6.87 -27.29 16.27
N TRP A 343 6.92 -26.40 17.27
CA TRP A 343 6.27 -25.09 17.20
C TRP A 343 6.78 -24.25 16.03
N ILE A 344 8.10 -24.06 15.89
CA ILE A 344 8.63 -23.20 14.82
C ILE A 344 8.43 -23.81 13.43
N LEU A 345 8.50 -25.14 13.30
CA LEU A 345 8.19 -25.84 12.05
C LEU A 345 6.72 -25.66 11.69
N SER A 346 5.80 -25.81 12.65
CA SER A 346 4.37 -25.59 12.41
C SER A 346 4.05 -24.14 12.07
N LYS A 347 4.68 -23.16 12.75
CA LYS A 347 4.55 -21.73 12.41
C LYS A 347 5.07 -21.40 11.02
N LEU A 348 6.12 -22.05 10.56
CA LEU A 348 6.60 -21.92 9.18
C LEU A 348 5.52 -22.37 8.19
N GLN A 349 4.87 -23.52 8.44
CA GLN A 349 3.84 -24.05 7.56
C GLN A 349 2.61 -23.15 7.51
N SER A 350 2.09 -22.74 8.68
CA SER A 350 0.92 -21.87 8.79
C SER A 350 1.19 -20.49 8.16
N SER A 351 2.41 -19.97 8.28
CA SER A 351 2.83 -18.72 7.64
C SER A 351 2.98 -18.87 6.13
N SER A 352 3.61 -19.94 5.64
CA SER A 352 3.74 -20.23 4.21
C SER A 352 2.36 -20.31 3.54
N LYS A 353 1.43 -21.05 4.12
CA LYS A 353 0.05 -21.13 3.65
C LYS A 353 -0.61 -19.76 3.54
N LYS A 354 -0.59 -18.98 4.64
CA LYS A 354 -1.20 -17.65 4.69
C LYS A 354 -0.57 -16.68 3.67
N ILE A 355 0.74 -16.79 3.45
CA ILE A 355 1.45 -15.97 2.47
C ILE A 355 1.04 -16.36 1.05
N ASN A 356 0.99 -17.66 0.73
CA ASN A 356 0.55 -18.13 -0.59
C ASN A 356 -0.89 -17.68 -0.89
N GLU A 357 -1.83 -17.89 0.05
CA GLU A 357 -3.21 -17.44 -0.08
C GLU A 357 -3.30 -15.91 -0.29
N ALA A 358 -2.51 -15.13 0.44
CA ALA A 358 -2.47 -13.68 0.28
C ALA A 358 -1.86 -13.25 -1.07
N MET A 359 -0.81 -13.93 -1.54
CA MET A 359 -0.19 -13.66 -2.84
C MET A 359 -1.16 -13.98 -3.99
N GLU A 360 -1.87 -15.10 -3.94
CA GLU A 360 -2.89 -15.47 -4.93
C GLU A 360 -4.04 -14.47 -5.00
N ASN A 361 -4.41 -13.87 -3.86
CA ASN A 361 -5.44 -12.84 -3.78
C ASN A 361 -4.90 -11.42 -4.01
N TYR A 362 -3.63 -11.26 -4.34
CA TYR A 362 -2.96 -9.96 -4.50
C TYR A 362 -3.01 -9.07 -3.24
N GLU A 363 -3.10 -9.67 -2.07
CA GLU A 363 -3.02 -9.02 -0.75
C GLU A 363 -1.56 -8.90 -0.30
N LEU A 364 -0.76 -8.14 -1.06
CA LEU A 364 0.70 -8.09 -0.92
C LEU A 364 1.15 -7.56 0.44
N ASP A 365 0.38 -6.67 1.05
CA ASP A 365 0.65 -6.18 2.41
C ASP A 365 0.43 -7.27 3.45
N THR A 366 -0.61 -8.09 3.32
CA THR A 366 -0.87 -9.24 4.19
C THR A 366 0.27 -10.25 4.10
N ALA A 367 0.73 -10.55 2.88
CA ALA A 367 1.87 -11.43 2.66
C ALA A 367 3.16 -10.89 3.30
N ALA A 368 3.48 -9.60 3.07
CA ALA A 368 4.67 -8.95 3.65
C ALA A 368 4.63 -8.89 5.18
N LYS A 369 3.46 -8.58 5.77
CA LYS A 369 3.27 -8.55 7.23
C LYS A 369 3.42 -9.94 7.84
N THR A 370 2.84 -10.96 7.22
CA THR A 370 2.96 -12.34 7.70
C THR A 370 4.41 -12.83 7.63
N ALA A 371 5.13 -12.53 6.53
CA ALA A 371 6.56 -12.85 6.42
C ALA A 371 7.41 -12.15 7.50
N TYR A 372 7.11 -10.89 7.79
CA TYR A 372 7.77 -10.13 8.85
C TYR A 372 7.48 -10.69 10.23
N GLU A 373 6.22 -10.97 10.56
CA GLU A 373 5.81 -11.53 11.86
C GLU A 373 6.47 -12.88 12.11
N PHE A 374 6.47 -13.74 11.11
CA PHE A 374 7.14 -15.03 11.20
C PHE A 374 8.67 -14.87 11.37
N PHE A 375 9.33 -14.18 10.42
CA PHE A 375 10.80 -14.14 10.41
C PHE A 375 11.37 -13.35 11.59
N ARG A 376 10.84 -12.15 11.86
CA ARG A 376 11.30 -11.33 12.98
C ARG A 376 10.78 -11.84 14.31
N GLY A 377 9.46 -12.04 14.41
CA GLY A 377 8.79 -12.41 15.66
C GLY A 377 9.11 -13.86 16.07
N ASP A 378 8.63 -14.83 15.30
CA ASP A 378 8.72 -16.22 15.71
C ASP A 378 10.15 -16.77 15.59
N PHE A 379 10.80 -16.55 14.44
CA PHE A 379 12.15 -17.09 14.24
C PHE A 379 13.22 -16.31 15.02
N CYS A 380 13.38 -14.99 14.75
CA CYS A 380 14.51 -14.25 15.34
C CYS A 380 14.36 -13.95 16.83
N ASP A 381 13.16 -13.53 17.28
CA ASP A 381 12.99 -13.05 18.66
C ASP A 381 12.71 -14.20 19.65
N TRP A 382 12.28 -15.37 19.14
CA TRP A 382 12.00 -16.53 19.97
C TRP A 382 12.89 -17.72 19.66
N TYR A 383 12.75 -18.34 18.48
CA TYR A 383 13.45 -19.60 18.22
C TYR A 383 14.97 -19.47 18.26
N VAL A 384 15.53 -18.45 17.61
CA VAL A 384 16.99 -18.19 17.62
C VAL A 384 17.49 -18.00 19.05
N GLU A 385 16.75 -17.30 19.91
CA GLU A 385 17.17 -17.10 21.32
C GLU A 385 17.15 -18.40 22.13
N ILE A 386 16.22 -19.30 21.86
CA ILE A 386 16.17 -20.64 22.48
C ILE A 386 17.32 -21.50 21.96
N ALA A 387 17.51 -21.54 20.65
CA ALA A 387 18.52 -22.34 19.98
C ALA A 387 19.95 -22.02 20.44
N LYS A 388 20.24 -20.78 20.88
CA LYS A 388 21.56 -20.38 21.42
C LYS A 388 22.07 -21.32 22.50
N THR A 389 21.21 -21.78 23.40
CA THR A 389 21.65 -22.70 24.48
C THR A 389 22.02 -24.08 23.97
N ARG A 390 21.39 -24.50 22.89
CA ARG A 390 21.59 -25.83 22.30
C ARG A 390 22.85 -25.86 21.43
N VAL A 391 23.03 -24.82 20.57
CA VAL A 391 24.19 -24.73 19.67
C VAL A 391 25.50 -24.39 20.38
N TYR A 392 25.44 -23.70 21.55
CA TYR A 392 26.61 -23.45 22.41
C TYR A 392 26.79 -24.50 23.51
N GLY A 393 25.88 -25.48 23.57
CA GLY A 393 25.93 -26.56 24.55
C GLY A 393 26.89 -27.68 24.18
N ASN A 394 26.76 -28.82 24.90
CA ASN A 394 27.54 -30.02 24.61
C ASN A 394 27.12 -30.61 23.23
N GLU A 395 28.08 -31.28 22.59
CA GLU A 395 27.84 -32.07 21.37
C GLU A 395 26.78 -33.14 21.60
N GLY A 396 26.00 -33.46 20.56
CA GLY A 396 24.99 -34.49 20.60
C GLY A 396 23.75 -34.15 19.75
N ILE A 397 22.77 -35.04 19.77
CA ILE A 397 21.58 -34.96 18.93
C ILE A 397 20.79 -33.65 19.14
N ASP A 398 20.80 -33.09 20.35
CA ASP A 398 20.10 -31.83 20.65
C ASP A 398 20.70 -30.63 19.89
N LYS A 399 22.03 -30.55 19.81
CA LYS A 399 22.74 -29.54 19.01
C LYS A 399 22.46 -29.73 17.53
N ILE A 400 22.59 -30.96 17.03
CA ILE A 400 22.36 -31.32 15.63
C ILE A 400 20.94 -30.98 15.22
N THR A 401 19.93 -31.31 16.05
CA THR A 401 18.54 -30.95 15.82
C THR A 401 18.35 -29.44 15.72
N ALA A 402 18.91 -28.66 16.65
CA ALA A 402 18.82 -27.21 16.64
C ALA A 402 19.48 -26.60 15.38
N GLN A 403 20.65 -27.12 14.97
CA GLN A 403 21.33 -26.70 13.74
C GLN A 403 20.50 -27.00 12.50
N TRP A 404 19.90 -28.19 12.40
CA TRP A 404 19.01 -28.55 11.29
C TRP A 404 17.81 -27.61 11.19
N ILE A 405 17.14 -27.35 12.33
CA ILE A 405 15.98 -26.43 12.37
C ILE A 405 16.39 -25.00 11.97
N LEU A 406 17.49 -24.49 12.54
CA LEU A 406 18.00 -23.15 12.18
C LEU A 406 18.24 -23.03 10.67
N ARG A 407 18.87 -24.05 10.06
CA ARG A 407 19.10 -24.09 8.63
C ARG A 407 17.79 -24.16 7.84
N HIS A 408 16.90 -25.09 8.19
CA HIS A 408 15.64 -25.33 7.48
C HIS A 408 14.73 -24.09 7.51
N VAL A 409 14.61 -23.46 8.68
CA VAL A 409 13.78 -22.27 8.84
C VAL A 409 14.40 -21.04 8.18
N LEU A 410 15.74 -20.90 8.21
CA LEU A 410 16.42 -19.83 7.48
C LEU A 410 16.23 -19.99 5.97
N ASP A 411 16.43 -21.17 5.42
CA ASP A 411 16.24 -21.47 4.00
C ASP A 411 14.83 -21.05 3.53
N ASN A 412 13.80 -21.60 4.14
CA ASN A 412 12.40 -21.28 3.76
C ASN A 412 12.06 -19.82 4.05
N GLY A 413 12.56 -19.25 5.15
CA GLY A 413 12.38 -17.85 5.49
C GLY A 413 12.97 -16.88 4.47
N LEU A 414 14.14 -17.20 3.90
CA LEU A 414 14.76 -16.42 2.82
C LEU A 414 13.92 -16.48 1.54
N ARG A 415 13.41 -17.67 1.17
CA ARG A 415 12.54 -17.83 0.00
C ARG A 415 11.24 -17.04 0.18
N ILE A 416 10.61 -17.09 1.35
CA ILE A 416 9.41 -16.30 1.70
C ILE A 416 9.67 -14.80 1.59
N LEU A 417 10.82 -14.32 2.03
CA LEU A 417 11.19 -12.90 2.01
C LEU A 417 11.65 -12.41 0.63
N HIS A 418 12.12 -13.30 -0.23
CA HIS A 418 12.75 -12.93 -1.50
C HIS A 418 11.91 -12.02 -2.41
N PRO A 419 10.60 -12.24 -2.61
CA PRO A 419 9.77 -11.35 -3.43
C PRO A 419 9.75 -9.90 -2.92
N PHE A 420 9.92 -9.70 -1.62
CA PHE A 420 9.90 -8.39 -0.98
C PHE A 420 11.29 -7.76 -0.85
N MET A 421 12.31 -8.58 -0.60
CA MET A 421 13.69 -8.17 -0.25
C MET A 421 14.73 -8.98 -1.06
N PRO A 422 14.75 -8.85 -2.40
CA PRO A 422 15.50 -9.77 -3.26
C PRO A 422 17.02 -9.70 -3.08
N TYR A 423 17.58 -8.53 -2.74
CA TYR A 423 19.04 -8.37 -2.70
C TYR A 423 19.66 -9.00 -1.46
N ILE A 424 19.14 -8.71 -0.28
CA ILE A 424 19.67 -9.28 0.96
C ILE A 424 19.45 -10.79 1.04
N THR A 425 18.30 -11.27 0.56
CA THR A 425 18.00 -12.71 0.59
C THR A 425 18.89 -13.50 -0.36
N GLU A 426 19.15 -12.99 -1.56
CA GLU A 426 20.12 -13.60 -2.50
C GLU A 426 21.53 -13.59 -1.92
N GLU A 427 21.99 -12.45 -1.37
CA GLU A 427 23.35 -12.36 -0.77
C GLU A 427 23.56 -13.35 0.36
N ILE A 428 22.54 -13.59 1.20
CA ILE A 428 22.59 -14.58 2.26
C ILE A 428 22.54 -15.99 1.68
N TRP A 429 21.65 -16.22 0.70
CA TRP A 429 21.49 -17.51 0.04
C TRP A 429 22.80 -18.04 -0.53
N GLN A 430 23.55 -17.20 -1.25
CA GLN A 430 24.86 -17.54 -1.79
C GLN A 430 25.87 -18.00 -0.72
N LYS A 431 25.70 -17.55 0.54
CA LYS A 431 26.57 -17.93 1.67
C LYS A 431 26.12 -19.24 2.34
N VAL A 432 24.84 -19.54 2.33
CA VAL A 432 24.28 -20.76 2.93
C VAL A 432 24.59 -22.02 2.11
N LYS A 433 24.96 -21.88 0.83
CA LYS A 433 25.28 -22.97 -0.11
C LYS A 433 24.17 -24.03 -0.19
N LEU A 434 22.95 -23.60 -0.48
CA LEU A 434 21.78 -24.48 -0.49
C LEU A 434 21.56 -25.23 -1.83
N GLY A 435 22.48 -25.12 -2.77
CA GLY A 435 22.55 -26.01 -3.93
C GLY A 435 22.35 -25.35 -5.30
N ASP A 436 21.46 -24.39 -5.46
CA ASP A 436 21.18 -23.75 -6.74
C ASP A 436 21.96 -22.44 -6.95
N GLU A 437 22.16 -22.06 -8.21
CA GLU A 437 22.91 -20.85 -8.55
C GLU A 437 22.28 -19.57 -7.99
N THR A 438 20.94 -19.53 -7.90
CA THR A 438 20.18 -18.38 -7.38
C THR A 438 18.91 -18.83 -6.68
N ILE A 439 18.50 -18.12 -5.63
CA ILE A 439 17.24 -18.33 -4.91
C ILE A 439 16.02 -18.15 -5.85
N MET A 440 16.16 -17.37 -6.93
CA MET A 440 15.08 -17.13 -7.90
C MET A 440 14.60 -18.38 -8.63
N LEU A 441 15.43 -19.41 -8.73
CA LEU A 441 15.12 -20.66 -9.44
C LEU A 441 14.57 -21.75 -8.51
N VAL A 442 14.53 -21.49 -7.22
CA VAL A 442 14.03 -22.44 -6.22
C VAL A 442 12.53 -22.25 -6.04
N GLU A 443 11.82 -23.37 -5.86
CA GLU A 443 10.38 -23.35 -5.61
C GLU A 443 10.01 -22.52 -4.37
N PHE A 444 8.95 -21.74 -4.48
CA PHE A 444 8.43 -20.96 -3.35
C PHE A 444 7.87 -21.91 -2.28
N PRO A 445 8.06 -21.66 -0.97
CA PRO A 445 7.62 -22.58 0.08
C PRO A 445 6.10 -22.76 0.10
N GLU A 446 5.66 -24.00 0.04
CA GLU A 446 4.27 -24.40 0.23
C GLU A 446 4.06 -25.04 1.62
N GLU A 447 2.80 -25.20 2.04
CA GLU A 447 2.45 -25.86 3.30
C GLU A 447 2.74 -27.36 3.25
N ASP A 448 3.68 -27.85 4.07
CA ASP A 448 3.82 -29.28 4.38
C ASP A 448 2.94 -29.64 5.57
N LYS A 449 1.80 -30.24 5.29
CA LYS A 449 0.80 -30.63 6.32
C LYS A 449 1.36 -31.64 7.35
N SER A 450 2.43 -32.37 7.02
CA SER A 450 3.05 -33.32 7.94
C SER A 450 3.79 -32.65 9.10
N LEU A 451 4.19 -31.37 8.91
CA LEU A 451 4.89 -30.56 9.90
C LEU A 451 3.95 -29.62 10.67
N VAL A 452 2.65 -29.65 10.41
CA VAL A 452 1.65 -28.85 11.14
C VAL A 452 1.33 -29.54 12.47
N ASP A 453 1.65 -28.87 13.57
CA ASP A 453 1.34 -29.32 14.94
C ASP A 453 0.64 -28.20 15.73
N THR A 454 -0.68 -28.11 15.60
CA THR A 454 -1.50 -27.11 16.27
C THR A 454 -1.49 -27.21 17.80
N ASN A 455 -1.16 -28.39 18.36
CA ASN A 455 -1.03 -28.54 19.80
C ASN A 455 0.27 -27.89 20.28
N SER A 456 1.40 -28.16 19.62
CA SER A 456 2.67 -27.49 19.93
C SER A 456 2.57 -25.98 19.75
N GLU A 457 1.77 -25.48 18.75
CA GLU A 457 1.52 -24.04 18.63
C GLU A 457 0.82 -23.47 19.86
N LYS A 458 -0.28 -24.09 20.31
CA LYS A 458 -1.03 -23.64 21.49
C LYS A 458 -0.19 -23.68 22.77
N GLU A 459 0.56 -24.77 22.98
CA GLU A 459 1.41 -24.94 24.15
C GLU A 459 2.52 -23.88 24.20
N PHE A 460 3.18 -23.66 23.08
CA PHE A 460 4.29 -22.71 23.04
C PHE A 460 3.80 -21.26 23.04
N ASP A 461 2.67 -20.94 22.39
CA ASP A 461 2.05 -19.61 22.42
C ASP A 461 1.62 -19.26 23.86
N TYR A 462 1.11 -20.23 24.65
CA TYR A 462 0.88 -20.03 26.08
C TYR A 462 2.17 -19.69 26.83
N LEU A 463 3.27 -20.43 26.60
CA LEU A 463 4.59 -20.12 27.21
C LEU A 463 5.07 -18.70 26.83
N ARG A 464 4.86 -18.29 25.59
CA ARG A 464 5.17 -16.92 25.14
C ARG A 464 4.41 -15.86 25.91
N GLU A 465 3.11 -16.07 26.13
CA GLU A 465 2.29 -15.16 26.95
C GLU A 465 2.82 -15.08 28.39
N VAL A 466 3.11 -16.22 29.02
CA VAL A 466 3.68 -16.28 30.38
C VAL A 466 5.03 -15.55 30.45
N ILE A 467 5.95 -15.83 29.53
CA ILE A 467 7.27 -15.18 29.49
C ILE A 467 7.12 -13.68 29.24
N THR A 468 6.21 -13.28 28.38
CA THR A 468 5.92 -11.86 28.11
C THR A 468 5.35 -11.17 29.34
N ALA A 469 4.44 -11.81 30.05
CA ALA A 469 3.88 -11.29 31.30
C ALA A 469 4.97 -11.12 32.38
N ILE A 470 5.88 -12.09 32.53
CA ILE A 470 7.02 -11.99 33.43
C ILE A 470 7.95 -10.82 33.04
N ARG A 471 8.28 -10.68 31.76
CA ARG A 471 9.10 -9.57 31.25
C ARG A 471 8.44 -8.21 31.48
N ASN A 472 7.13 -8.11 31.33
CA ASN A 472 6.38 -6.89 31.58
C ASN A 472 6.40 -6.51 33.09
N ILE A 473 6.17 -7.48 34.00
CA ILE A 473 6.29 -7.24 35.45
C ILE A 473 7.69 -6.72 35.78
N ARG A 474 8.74 -7.35 35.23
CA ARG A 474 10.12 -6.91 35.44
C ARG A 474 10.37 -5.49 34.96
N GLY A 475 9.86 -5.16 33.75
CA GLY A 475 9.99 -3.82 33.18
C GLY A 475 9.31 -2.75 34.03
N GLU A 476 8.10 -3.03 34.51
CA GLU A 476 7.32 -2.11 35.37
C GLU A 476 7.98 -1.92 36.74
N ALA A 477 8.55 -2.99 37.29
CA ALA A 477 9.25 -2.95 38.56
C ALA A 477 10.73 -2.52 38.42
N ASN A 478 11.19 -2.12 37.24
CA ASN A 478 12.59 -1.75 36.93
C ASN A 478 13.63 -2.83 37.34
N VAL A 479 13.25 -4.10 37.30
CA VAL A 479 14.14 -5.22 37.59
C VAL A 479 15.03 -5.52 36.40
N SER A 480 16.36 -5.49 36.58
CA SER A 480 17.29 -5.79 35.48
C SER A 480 16.99 -7.13 34.80
N PRO A 481 17.00 -7.19 33.46
CA PRO A 481 16.82 -8.46 32.74
C PRO A 481 17.80 -9.58 33.13
N SER A 482 19.02 -9.25 33.59
CA SER A 482 20.05 -10.21 34.02
C SER A 482 19.82 -10.75 35.42
N ARG A 483 18.98 -10.12 36.26
CA ARG A 483 18.74 -10.59 37.63
C ARG A 483 17.84 -11.80 37.64
N LYS A 484 18.23 -12.83 38.34
CA LYS A 484 17.42 -14.03 38.57
C LYS A 484 16.24 -13.74 39.49
N ILE A 485 15.09 -14.35 39.24
CA ILE A 485 13.85 -14.13 39.97
C ILE A 485 13.19 -15.44 40.37
N GLU A 486 12.37 -15.34 41.40
CA GLU A 486 11.39 -16.36 41.79
C GLU A 486 10.02 -16.00 41.22
N VAL A 487 9.27 -17.02 40.74
CA VAL A 487 7.92 -16.80 40.16
C VAL A 487 6.96 -17.81 40.77
N MET A 488 5.79 -17.36 41.17
CA MET A 488 4.71 -18.20 41.61
C MET A 488 3.57 -18.16 40.58
N PHE A 489 3.15 -19.33 40.14
CA PHE A 489 2.06 -19.52 39.22
C PHE A 489 0.86 -20.15 39.93
N LYS A 490 -0.32 -19.58 39.73
CA LYS A 490 -1.60 -20.18 40.11
C LYS A 490 -2.45 -20.36 38.86
N THR A 491 -2.91 -21.56 38.61
CA THR A 491 -3.81 -21.86 37.51
C THR A 491 -4.86 -22.86 37.94
N SER A 492 -6.05 -22.78 37.35
CA SER A 492 -7.12 -23.77 37.51
C SER A 492 -7.05 -24.86 36.43
N ASP A 493 -6.09 -24.78 35.51
CA ASP A 493 -5.96 -25.67 34.36
C ASP A 493 -4.76 -26.61 34.51
N ALA A 494 -5.05 -27.92 34.58
CA ALA A 494 -4.01 -28.93 34.73
C ALA A 494 -3.07 -29.00 33.53
N THR A 495 -3.51 -28.63 32.33
CA THR A 495 -2.72 -28.60 31.11
C THR A 495 -1.71 -27.46 31.20
N GLU A 496 -2.15 -26.24 31.58
CA GLU A 496 -1.25 -25.08 31.79
C GLU A 496 -0.17 -25.39 32.83
N LYS A 497 -0.54 -26.07 33.92
CA LYS A 497 0.42 -26.53 34.95
C LYS A 497 1.48 -27.47 34.35
N ALA A 498 1.03 -28.50 33.61
CA ALA A 498 1.92 -29.48 33.00
C ALA A 498 2.89 -28.82 32.00
N ILE A 499 2.41 -27.86 31.21
CA ILE A 499 3.28 -27.10 30.29
C ILE A 499 4.35 -26.31 31.03
N LEU A 500 4.01 -25.60 32.12
CA LEU A 500 4.96 -24.84 32.92
C LEU A 500 6.04 -25.74 33.54
N GLU A 501 5.63 -26.87 34.13
CA GLU A 501 6.54 -27.81 34.77
C GLU A 501 7.50 -28.49 33.77
N SER A 502 6.99 -28.85 32.58
CA SER A 502 7.78 -29.48 31.51
C SER A 502 8.78 -28.56 30.85
N ASN A 503 8.55 -27.23 30.90
CA ASN A 503 9.33 -26.24 30.16
C ASN A 503 10.12 -25.26 31.05
N ALA A 504 10.52 -25.71 32.27
CA ALA A 504 11.27 -24.92 33.23
C ALA A 504 12.56 -24.30 32.65
N LYS A 505 13.28 -25.04 31.78
CA LYS A 505 14.50 -24.56 31.10
C LYS A 505 14.25 -23.38 30.17
N ILE A 506 13.10 -23.33 29.51
CA ILE A 506 12.72 -22.22 28.65
C ILE A 506 12.41 -20.99 29.50
N LEU A 507 11.72 -21.15 30.64
CA LEU A 507 11.43 -20.08 31.59
C LEU A 507 12.71 -19.49 32.18
N ASP A 508 13.66 -20.33 32.63
CA ASP A 508 14.99 -19.87 33.09
C ASP A 508 15.70 -19.08 31.99
N LYS A 509 15.81 -19.65 30.81
CA LYS A 509 16.57 -19.03 29.71
C LYS A 509 15.96 -17.70 29.23
N LEU A 510 14.66 -17.63 29.01
CA LEU A 510 14.02 -16.48 28.37
C LEU A 510 13.50 -15.43 29.34
N ALA A 511 13.31 -15.78 30.62
CA ALA A 511 12.81 -14.89 31.64
C ALA A 511 13.70 -14.79 32.88
N ASN A 512 14.85 -15.50 32.93
CA ASN A 512 15.74 -15.60 34.09
C ASN A 512 15.02 -16.02 35.38
N VAL A 513 14.15 -17.05 35.26
CA VAL A 513 13.42 -17.64 36.40
C VAL A 513 14.28 -18.70 37.06
N GLU A 514 14.84 -18.41 38.25
CA GLU A 514 15.68 -19.35 39.01
C GLU A 514 14.86 -20.40 39.76
N LYS A 515 13.75 -19.95 40.33
CA LYS A 515 12.84 -20.79 41.09
C LYS A 515 11.41 -20.49 40.71
N TYR A 516 10.61 -21.53 40.66
CA TYR A 516 9.17 -21.34 40.43
C TYR A 516 8.36 -22.37 41.22
N ALA A 517 7.11 -22.01 41.53
CA ALA A 517 6.12 -22.90 42.11
C ALA A 517 4.84 -22.81 41.33
N VAL A 518 4.22 -23.94 41.03
CA VAL A 518 2.96 -23.99 40.29
C VAL A 518 1.88 -24.66 41.15
N ALA A 519 0.79 -23.93 41.45
CA ALA A 519 -0.34 -24.45 42.21
C ALA A 519 -1.60 -24.54 41.34
N LEU A 520 -2.32 -25.66 41.47
CA LEU A 520 -3.68 -25.81 40.92
C LEU A 520 -4.75 -25.26 41.88
N ASP A 521 -4.48 -25.35 43.20
CA ASP A 521 -5.38 -24.84 44.23
C ASP A 521 -4.85 -23.46 44.73
N PRO A 522 -5.68 -22.40 44.70
CA PRO A 522 -5.30 -21.07 45.19
C PRO A 522 -4.78 -21.03 46.62
N GLU A 523 -5.14 -21.96 47.48
CA GLU A 523 -4.78 -21.96 48.90
C GLU A 523 -3.37 -22.54 49.20
N THR A 524 -2.75 -23.22 48.22
CA THR A 524 -1.48 -23.94 48.43
C THR A 524 -0.23 -23.05 48.36
N ILE A 525 -0.29 -21.84 47.81
CA ILE A 525 0.83 -20.90 47.72
C ILE A 525 0.49 -19.60 48.46
N LYS A 526 1.32 -19.23 49.47
CA LYS A 526 1.25 -17.94 50.16
C LYS A 526 1.88 -16.86 49.29
N ILE A 527 1.06 -15.89 48.82
CA ILE A 527 1.54 -14.76 48.07
C ILE A 527 2.07 -13.69 49.03
N PRO A 528 3.29 -13.15 48.85
CA PRO A 528 3.82 -12.03 49.61
C PRO A 528 2.97 -10.76 49.41
N LYS A 529 3.08 -9.80 50.35
CA LYS A 529 2.35 -8.53 50.23
C LYS A 529 2.79 -7.68 49.02
N LEU A 530 4.11 -7.64 48.77
CA LEU A 530 4.68 -6.88 47.66
C LEU A 530 5.05 -7.81 46.53
N VAL A 531 4.19 -7.83 45.49
CA VAL A 531 4.36 -8.68 44.31
C VAL A 531 4.01 -7.91 43.05
N GLY A 532 4.72 -8.21 41.96
CA GLY A 532 4.24 -7.90 40.61
C GLY A 532 3.24 -8.97 40.17
N TYR A 533 2.15 -8.58 39.53
CA TYR A 533 1.05 -9.43 39.13
C TYR A 533 0.69 -9.26 37.65
N ARG A 534 0.44 -10.39 36.98
CA ARG A 534 -0.16 -10.45 35.64
C ARG A 534 -0.97 -11.74 35.50
N LEU A 535 -1.90 -11.70 34.57
CA LEU A 535 -2.68 -12.87 34.14
C LEU A 535 -2.27 -13.25 32.71
N ALA A 536 -1.98 -14.51 32.48
CA ALA A 536 -1.76 -15.11 31.17
C ALA A 536 -2.72 -16.28 31.00
N LEU A 537 -3.68 -16.17 30.10
CA LEU A 537 -4.85 -17.06 29.98
C LEU A 537 -5.53 -17.29 31.35
N LYS A 538 -5.42 -18.51 31.91
CA LYS A 538 -5.98 -18.84 33.24
C LYS A 538 -4.92 -18.85 34.35
N THR A 539 -3.66 -18.57 34.01
CA THR A 539 -2.54 -18.57 34.96
C THR A 539 -2.29 -17.17 35.50
N GLU A 540 -2.43 -17.03 36.82
CA GLU A 540 -2.01 -15.86 37.58
C GLU A 540 -0.50 -15.98 37.88
N ILE A 541 0.25 -14.91 37.58
CA ILE A 541 1.71 -14.85 37.69
C ILE A 541 2.06 -13.84 38.76
N TYR A 542 2.79 -14.27 39.78
CA TYR A 542 3.24 -13.45 40.90
C TYR A 542 4.75 -13.47 41.01
N ILE A 543 5.38 -12.32 41.05
CA ILE A 543 6.83 -12.15 41.26
C ILE A 543 7.04 -11.37 42.56
N PRO A 544 7.66 -12.00 43.63
CA PRO A 544 8.02 -11.28 44.84
C PRO A 544 8.99 -10.15 44.53
N LEU A 545 8.68 -8.94 44.96
CA LEU A 545 9.50 -7.75 44.67
C LEU A 545 10.37 -7.29 45.85
N ASN A 546 10.22 -7.88 47.05
CA ASN A 546 10.86 -7.43 48.28
C ASN A 546 12.39 -7.27 48.17
N ASP A 547 13.07 -8.21 47.47
CA ASP A 547 14.54 -8.24 47.32
C ASP A 547 14.99 -7.76 45.93
N LEU A 548 14.05 -7.41 45.07
CA LEU A 548 14.30 -7.08 43.67
C LEU A 548 14.28 -5.56 43.40
N VAL A 549 13.62 -4.80 44.26
CA VAL A 549 13.39 -3.37 44.08
C VAL A 549 14.02 -2.59 45.22
N ASP A 550 14.72 -1.52 44.90
CA ASP A 550 15.20 -0.54 45.87
C ASP A 550 13.97 0.30 46.35
N LYS A 551 13.42 -0.13 47.47
CA LYS A 551 12.21 0.44 48.03
C LYS A 551 12.29 1.97 48.22
N GLU A 552 13.43 2.48 48.67
CA GLU A 552 13.60 3.92 48.91
C GLU A 552 13.55 4.71 47.62
N LYS A 553 14.24 4.22 46.59
CA LYS A 553 14.22 4.87 45.25
C LYS A 553 12.85 4.82 44.59
N GLU A 554 12.11 3.72 44.74
CA GLU A 554 10.78 3.60 44.14
C GLU A 554 9.75 4.45 44.88
N ILE A 555 9.83 4.53 46.21
CA ILE A 555 9.05 5.47 47.01
C ILE A 555 9.34 6.93 46.61
N ASP A 556 10.60 7.29 46.41
CA ASP A 556 10.98 8.65 46.01
C ASP A 556 10.52 8.97 44.59
N LYS A 557 10.53 8.02 43.68
CA LYS A 557 10.00 8.15 42.33
C LYS A 557 8.49 8.34 42.37
N LEU A 558 7.75 7.49 43.10
CA LEU A 558 6.32 7.59 43.25
C LEU A 558 5.90 8.92 43.88
N LYS A 559 6.64 9.42 44.87
CA LYS A 559 6.42 10.76 45.47
C LYS A 559 6.58 11.88 44.46
N LYS A 560 7.59 11.80 43.57
CA LYS A 560 7.77 12.78 42.47
C LYS A 560 6.64 12.69 41.43
N ASP A 561 6.18 11.48 41.12
CA ASP A 561 5.06 11.27 40.21
C ASP A 561 3.75 11.78 40.81
N ILE A 562 3.53 11.59 42.12
CA ILE A 562 2.41 12.22 42.86
C ILE A 562 2.48 13.74 42.77
N GLU A 563 3.65 14.34 43.07
CA GLU A 563 3.84 15.79 43.01
C GLU A 563 3.56 16.34 41.61
N LYS A 564 3.99 15.65 40.55
CA LYS A 564 3.72 16.04 39.19
C LYS A 564 2.24 15.94 38.85
N THR A 565 1.61 14.81 39.19
CA THR A 565 0.18 14.58 38.96
C THR A 565 -0.69 15.54 39.77
N GLN A 566 -0.28 15.87 40.99
CA GLN A 566 -0.96 16.87 41.85
C GLN A 566 -0.92 18.27 41.20
N LYS A 567 0.21 18.68 40.62
CA LYS A 567 0.32 19.93 39.87
C LYS A 567 -0.61 19.98 38.65
N GLU A 568 -0.79 18.84 37.97
CA GLU A 568 -1.73 18.72 36.86
C GLU A 568 -3.18 18.80 37.37
N LEU A 569 -3.50 18.11 38.45
CA LEU A 569 -4.81 18.15 39.11
C LEU A 569 -5.16 19.56 39.59
N ASP A 570 -4.24 20.25 40.25
CA ASP A 570 -4.44 21.63 40.73
C ASP A 570 -4.75 22.60 39.57
N ARG A 571 -4.13 22.41 38.40
CA ARG A 571 -4.45 23.19 37.19
C ARG A 571 -5.87 22.91 36.69
N VAL A 572 -6.30 21.65 36.66
CA VAL A 572 -7.66 21.27 36.26
C VAL A 572 -8.69 21.81 37.25
N ILE A 573 -8.43 21.67 38.54
CA ILE A 573 -9.30 22.23 39.61
C ILE A 573 -9.38 23.74 39.48
N SER A 574 -8.26 24.43 39.31
CA SER A 574 -8.23 25.90 39.13
C SER A 574 -9.03 26.34 37.89
N LYS A 575 -8.97 25.56 36.82
CA LYS A 575 -9.73 25.81 35.59
C LYS A 575 -11.23 25.59 35.80
N LEU A 576 -11.63 24.55 36.51
CA LEU A 576 -13.02 24.24 36.85
C LEU A 576 -13.60 25.20 37.90
N SER A 577 -12.77 25.79 38.76
CA SER A 577 -13.17 26.79 39.76
C SER A 577 -13.29 28.22 39.20
N ASN A 578 -12.85 28.43 37.96
CA ASN A 578 -12.93 29.75 37.33
C ASN A 578 -14.33 29.98 36.74
N GLU A 579 -15.12 30.82 37.39
CA GLU A 579 -16.48 31.19 36.95
C GLU A 579 -16.53 31.76 35.54
N ALA A 580 -15.50 32.48 35.10
CA ALA A 580 -15.42 33.00 33.73
C ALA A 580 -15.23 31.89 32.67
N PHE A 581 -14.66 30.76 33.06
CA PHE A 581 -14.53 29.59 32.22
C PHE A 581 -15.81 28.74 32.26
N THR A 582 -16.30 28.39 33.45
CA THR A 582 -17.44 27.46 33.61
C THR A 582 -18.76 28.04 33.11
N SER A 583 -18.91 29.38 33.11
CA SER A 583 -20.10 30.06 32.58
C SER A 583 -20.12 30.17 31.04
N LYS A 584 -18.95 30.05 30.36
CA LYS A 584 -18.83 30.26 28.92
C LYS A 584 -18.45 28.99 28.13
N ALA A 585 -17.91 27.98 28.78
CA ALA A 585 -17.47 26.77 28.14
C ALA A 585 -18.68 25.84 27.78
N PRO A 586 -18.64 25.13 26.64
CA PRO A 586 -19.64 24.12 26.32
C PRO A 586 -19.67 23.02 27.40
N LYS A 587 -20.85 22.45 27.65
CA LYS A 587 -21.03 21.38 28.65
C LYS A 587 -20.09 20.19 28.44
N GLU A 588 -19.88 19.78 27.20
CA GLU A 588 -18.96 18.70 26.83
C GLU A 588 -17.51 18.95 27.29
N VAL A 589 -17.05 20.21 27.22
CA VAL A 589 -15.71 20.60 27.69
C VAL A 589 -15.60 20.51 29.20
N ILE A 590 -16.64 20.95 29.93
CA ILE A 590 -16.70 20.87 31.41
C ILE A 590 -16.74 19.41 31.86
N GLU A 591 -17.53 18.55 31.19
CA GLU A 591 -17.59 17.12 31.46
C GLU A 591 -16.25 16.41 31.18
N LYS A 592 -15.56 16.84 30.14
CA LYS A 592 -14.21 16.32 29.82
C LYS A 592 -13.20 16.68 30.91
N GLU A 593 -13.19 17.94 31.37
CA GLU A 593 -12.30 18.39 32.46
C GLU A 593 -12.62 17.67 33.79
N ASN A 594 -13.89 17.41 34.08
CA ASN A 594 -14.27 16.63 35.26
C ASN A 594 -13.79 15.18 35.18
N ARG A 595 -13.89 14.53 34.02
CA ARG A 595 -13.31 13.18 33.82
C ARG A 595 -11.78 13.17 34.02
N ILE A 596 -11.08 14.15 33.47
CA ILE A 596 -9.63 14.29 33.68
C ILE A 596 -9.31 14.48 35.18
N LYS A 597 -10.12 15.23 35.91
CA LYS A 597 -9.98 15.40 37.37
C LYS A 597 -10.10 14.05 38.07
N GLU A 598 -11.17 13.30 37.83
CA GLU A 598 -11.40 11.98 38.42
C GLU A 598 -10.28 10.97 38.09
N GLU A 599 -9.78 10.98 36.83
CA GLU A 599 -8.67 10.15 36.42
C GLU A 599 -7.37 10.49 37.18
N LEU A 600 -7.06 11.77 37.37
CA LEU A 600 -5.89 12.23 38.11
C LEU A 600 -5.99 11.93 39.62
N GLU A 601 -7.17 12.11 40.22
CA GLU A 601 -7.45 11.75 41.62
C GLU A 601 -7.26 10.24 41.85
N THR A 602 -7.85 9.42 40.99
CA THR A 602 -7.69 7.95 41.02
C THR A 602 -6.23 7.52 40.84
N LYS A 603 -5.46 8.22 39.99
CA LYS A 603 -4.06 7.95 39.78
C LYS A 603 -3.19 8.26 41.01
N ILE A 604 -3.47 9.36 41.68
CA ILE A 604 -2.78 9.72 42.93
C ILE A 604 -3.12 8.70 44.04
N GLU A 605 -4.37 8.30 44.16
CA GLU A 605 -4.80 7.27 45.11
C GLU A 605 -4.03 5.96 44.90
N LYS A 606 -3.96 5.47 43.66
CA LYS A 606 -3.18 4.28 43.30
C LYS A 606 -1.69 4.41 43.61
N PHE A 607 -1.08 5.57 43.39
CA PHE A 607 0.31 5.79 43.77
C PHE A 607 0.52 5.72 45.30
N ASN A 608 -0.42 6.27 46.09
CA ASN A 608 -0.38 6.21 47.55
C ASN A 608 -0.59 4.78 48.08
N GLU A 609 -1.53 4.02 47.48
CA GLU A 609 -1.71 2.59 47.76
C GLU A 609 -0.42 1.80 47.46
N THR A 610 0.24 2.10 46.34
CA THR A 610 1.50 1.46 45.97
C THR A 610 2.61 1.81 46.97
N ILE A 611 2.73 3.04 47.41
CA ILE A 611 3.70 3.43 48.46
C ILE A 611 3.44 2.66 49.77
N ALA A 612 2.18 2.48 50.16
CA ALA A 612 1.80 1.73 51.35
C ALA A 612 2.23 0.24 51.29
N LEU A 613 2.36 -0.31 50.08
CA LEU A 613 2.87 -1.69 49.87
C LEU A 613 4.42 -1.79 50.04
N TYR A 614 5.11 -0.68 49.84
CA TYR A 614 6.60 -0.62 50.02
C TYR A 614 7.01 -0.34 51.46
N ILE A 615 6.16 0.29 52.26
CA ILE A 615 6.40 0.53 53.67
C ILE A 615 5.99 -0.69 54.51
#